data_5d3083a4c43c469346491b24fb0bd3bd
#
_entry.id   5d3083a4c43c469346491b24fb0bd3bd
#
_cell.length_a   1.000
_cell.length_b   1.000
_cell.length_c   1.000
_cell.angle_alpha   90.00
_cell.angle_beta   90.00
_cell.angle_gamma   90.00
#
_symmetry.space_group_name_H-M   'P 1'
#
loop_
_entity.id
_entity.type
_entity.pdbx_description
1 polymer ?
#
loop_
_entity_poly.entity_id
_entity_poly.type
_entity_poly.pdbx_seq_one_letter_code
_entity_poly.pdbx_strand_id
1 'polypeptide(L)'
;MKSKVKRKKVYFITVVIGFAICMVGVIFGSRLVFQRTCERRTTPWSDLGTADDDEYRILIDAYKIKNQSNETVMIQAFDNTKLIGHYYEREKGAPLIVFFHGLWGHSYLDGVPIYRITQKHNWNLLLCDLRAQGDSEGKFSTLGVLEKYDCLDWVEWAQNRFGDKNPIFLMGVSMGASIVMMSSDL
;
A
#
# COMPACT_ATOMS: atom_id res chain seq x y z
N MET A 1 -45.84 -15.41 43.62
CA MET A 1 -44.39 -15.19 43.67
C MET A 1 -43.64 -15.92 42.57
N LYS A 2 -43.89 -17.21 42.30
CA LYS A 2 -43.19 -18.02 41.24
C LYS A 2 -43.33 -17.46 39.81
N SER A 3 -44.44 -16.79 39.41
CA SER A 3 -44.68 -16.28 38.06
C SER A 3 -43.81 -15.03 37.74
N LYS A 4 -43.59 -14.14 38.72
CA LYS A 4 -42.74 -12.94 38.57
C LYS A 4 -41.26 -13.30 38.39
N VAL A 5 -40.80 -14.35 39.08
CA VAL A 5 -39.40 -14.85 38.93
C VAL A 5 -39.19 -15.49 37.57
N LYS A 6 -40.18 -16.26 37.08
CA LYS A 6 -40.11 -16.85 35.71
C LYS A 6 -40.05 -15.80 34.62
N ARG A 7 -40.83 -14.71 34.73
CA ARG A 7 -40.81 -13.58 33.79
C ARG A 7 -39.46 -12.82 33.79
N LYS A 8 -38.88 -12.56 34.97
CA LYS A 8 -37.55 -11.94 35.08
C LYS A 8 -36.46 -12.79 34.43
N LYS A 9 -36.53 -14.10 34.62
CA LYS A 9 -35.56 -15.05 34.04
C LYS A 9 -35.67 -15.11 32.51
N VAL A 10 -36.90 -15.12 31.97
CA VAL A 10 -37.14 -15.07 30.52
C VAL A 10 -36.62 -13.76 29.96
N TYR A 11 -36.97 -12.61 30.55
CA TYR A 11 -36.47 -11.29 30.11
C TYR A 11 -34.94 -11.21 30.09
N PHE A 12 -34.27 -11.69 31.16
CA PHE A 12 -32.82 -11.73 31.23
C PHE A 12 -32.22 -12.55 30.07
N ILE A 13 -32.77 -13.75 29.82
CA ILE A 13 -32.32 -14.61 28.73
C ILE A 13 -32.50 -13.94 27.37
N THR A 14 -33.64 -13.27 27.16
CA THR A 14 -33.91 -12.55 25.90
C THR A 14 -32.90 -11.42 25.68
N VAL A 15 -32.58 -10.66 26.74
CA VAL A 15 -31.56 -9.59 26.66
C VAL A 15 -30.17 -10.15 26.34
N VAL A 16 -29.79 -11.26 27.00
CA VAL A 16 -28.49 -11.91 26.75
C VAL A 16 -28.41 -12.44 25.32
N ILE A 17 -29.48 -13.07 24.82
CA ILE A 17 -29.52 -13.53 23.40
C ILE A 17 -29.45 -12.35 22.43
N GLY A 18 -30.20 -11.27 22.68
CA GLY A 18 -30.15 -10.07 21.86
C GLY A 18 -28.74 -9.46 21.80
N PHE A 19 -28.09 -9.37 22.96
CA PHE A 19 -26.69 -8.90 23.02
C PHE A 19 -25.72 -9.80 22.25
N ALA A 20 -25.88 -11.12 22.39
CA ALA A 20 -25.06 -12.10 21.68
C ALA A 20 -25.23 -11.97 20.14
N ILE A 21 -26.46 -11.79 19.66
CA ILE A 21 -26.74 -11.58 18.22
C ILE A 21 -26.10 -10.27 17.73
N CYS A 22 -26.21 -9.18 18.50
CA CYS A 22 -25.56 -7.92 18.17
C CYS A 22 -24.03 -8.07 18.09
N MET A 23 -23.42 -8.75 19.04
CA MET A 23 -21.97 -9.01 19.04
C MET A 23 -21.52 -9.82 17.82
N VAL A 24 -22.28 -10.86 17.48
CA VAL A 24 -22.01 -11.65 16.25
C VAL A 24 -22.13 -10.77 15.00
N GLY A 25 -23.14 -9.92 14.95
CA GLY A 25 -23.32 -8.96 13.85
C GLY A 25 -22.15 -7.97 13.71
N VAL A 26 -21.67 -7.42 14.82
CA VAL A 26 -20.51 -6.52 14.85
C VAL A 26 -19.23 -7.23 14.39
N ILE A 27 -18.98 -8.44 14.92
CA ILE A 27 -17.81 -9.26 14.55
C ILE A 27 -17.84 -9.59 13.05
N PHE A 28 -18.99 -10.04 12.55
CA PHE A 28 -19.13 -10.36 11.12
C PHE A 28 -19.00 -9.14 10.23
N GLY A 29 -19.64 -8.03 10.60
CA GLY A 29 -19.54 -6.77 9.87
C GLY A 29 -18.12 -6.21 9.83
N SER A 30 -17.43 -6.21 10.98
CA SER A 30 -16.03 -5.75 11.04
C SER A 30 -15.09 -6.63 10.22
N ARG A 31 -15.33 -7.95 10.21
CA ARG A 31 -14.55 -8.87 9.35
C ARG A 31 -14.78 -8.60 7.87
N LEU A 32 -16.01 -8.35 7.44
CA LEU A 32 -16.29 -8.01 6.03
C LEU A 32 -15.62 -6.70 5.61
N VAL A 33 -15.66 -5.68 6.47
CA VAL A 33 -14.99 -4.41 6.21
C VAL A 33 -13.48 -4.63 6.12
N PHE A 34 -12.89 -5.34 7.08
CA PHE A 34 -11.46 -5.66 7.08
C PHE A 34 -11.04 -6.40 5.78
N GLN A 35 -11.80 -7.43 5.39
CA GLN A 35 -11.52 -8.18 4.17
C GLN A 35 -11.56 -7.30 2.93
N ARG A 36 -12.52 -6.39 2.85
CA ARG A 36 -12.66 -5.49 1.71
C ARG A 36 -11.63 -4.36 1.67
N THR A 37 -11.13 -3.94 2.82
CA THR A 37 -10.26 -2.75 2.93
C THR A 37 -8.80 -3.11 3.10
N CYS A 38 -8.47 -4.19 3.82
CA CYS A 38 -7.11 -4.47 4.25
C CYS A 38 -6.50 -5.73 3.64
N GLU A 39 -7.32 -6.77 3.33
CA GLU A 39 -6.77 -8.01 2.79
C GLU A 39 -6.18 -7.81 1.39
N ARG A 40 -5.08 -8.52 1.13
CA ARG A 40 -4.39 -8.51 -0.17
C ARG A 40 -5.36 -8.78 -1.31
N ARG A 41 -5.33 -7.93 -2.31
CA ARG A 41 -6.04 -8.11 -3.58
C ARG A 41 -5.04 -8.22 -4.71
N THR A 42 -5.28 -9.17 -5.60
CA THR A 42 -4.62 -9.22 -6.90
C THR A 42 -5.61 -8.69 -7.92
N THR A 43 -5.44 -7.45 -8.34
CA THR A 43 -6.21 -6.92 -9.47
C THR A 43 -5.39 -7.19 -10.73
N PRO A 44 -5.82 -8.09 -11.62
CA PRO A 44 -5.12 -8.31 -12.87
C PRO A 44 -5.10 -7.02 -13.70
N TRP A 45 -4.03 -6.80 -14.43
CA TRP A 45 -3.92 -5.67 -15.37
C TRP A 45 -5.07 -5.64 -16.40
N SER A 46 -5.64 -6.83 -16.72
CA SER A 46 -6.80 -6.98 -17.59
C SER A 46 -8.09 -6.36 -17.04
N ASP A 47 -8.19 -6.19 -15.72
CA ASP A 47 -9.41 -5.72 -15.06
C ASP A 47 -9.39 -4.20 -14.83
N LEU A 48 -8.33 -3.51 -15.27
CA LEU A 48 -8.20 -2.06 -15.21
C LEU A 48 -9.03 -1.35 -16.29
N GLY A 49 -10.11 -1.97 -16.71
CA GLY A 49 -11.30 -1.36 -17.28
C GLY A 49 -11.23 -0.88 -18.73
N THR A 50 -12.42 -0.66 -19.26
CA THR A 50 -12.70 0.10 -20.47
C THR A 50 -12.59 1.59 -20.12
N ALA A 51 -11.37 2.09 -20.14
CA ALA A 51 -11.02 3.46 -19.82
C ALA A 51 -11.44 4.41 -20.95
N ASP A 52 -11.73 5.65 -20.61
CA ASP A 52 -11.76 6.72 -21.60
C ASP A 52 -10.36 6.91 -22.23
N ASP A 53 -10.23 7.75 -23.27
CA ASP A 53 -8.99 7.90 -24.02
C ASP A 53 -7.79 8.32 -23.16
N ASP A 54 -8.00 9.09 -22.08
CA ASP A 54 -6.93 9.56 -21.22
C ASP A 54 -6.49 8.47 -20.23
N GLU A 55 -7.41 7.71 -19.67
CA GLU A 55 -7.14 6.58 -18.80
C GLU A 55 -6.43 5.44 -19.58
N TYR A 56 -6.83 5.21 -20.84
CA TYR A 56 -6.16 4.28 -21.73
C TYR A 56 -4.70 4.67 -22.02
N ARG A 57 -4.41 5.96 -22.18
CA ARG A 57 -3.03 6.45 -22.34
C ARG A 57 -2.18 6.19 -21.09
N ILE A 58 -2.74 6.39 -19.90
CA ILE A 58 -2.04 6.12 -18.65
C ILE A 58 -1.73 4.62 -18.52
N LEU A 59 -2.66 3.75 -18.89
CA LEU A 59 -2.44 2.30 -18.90
C LEU A 59 -1.34 1.88 -19.88
N ILE A 60 -1.32 2.45 -21.09
CA ILE A 60 -0.25 2.19 -22.07
C ILE A 60 1.11 2.63 -21.51
N ASP A 61 1.19 3.80 -20.89
CA ASP A 61 2.45 4.28 -20.36
C ASP A 61 2.90 3.47 -19.14
N ALA A 62 1.99 3.06 -18.27
CA ALA A 62 2.30 2.14 -17.17
C ALA A 62 2.83 0.78 -17.69
N TYR A 63 2.22 0.24 -18.75
CA TYR A 63 2.71 -0.96 -19.40
C TYR A 63 4.10 -0.79 -20.00
N LYS A 64 4.37 0.35 -20.65
CA LYS A 64 5.71 0.69 -21.19
C LYS A 64 6.73 0.79 -20.06
N ILE A 65 6.40 1.46 -18.95
CA ILE A 65 7.27 1.62 -17.79
C ILE A 65 7.63 0.24 -17.22
N LYS A 66 6.64 -0.62 -17.02
CA LYS A 66 6.84 -1.99 -16.53
C LYS A 66 7.78 -2.81 -17.40
N ASN A 67 7.71 -2.64 -18.73
CA ASN A 67 8.51 -3.40 -19.70
C ASN A 67 9.85 -2.72 -20.06
N GLN A 68 10.13 -1.53 -19.54
CA GLN A 68 11.45 -0.93 -19.70
C GLN A 68 12.48 -1.64 -18.81
N SER A 69 13.74 -1.59 -19.27
CA SER A 69 14.85 -2.07 -18.46
C SER A 69 14.90 -1.31 -17.14
N ASN A 70 14.70 -2.05 -16.07
CA ASN A 70 14.83 -1.60 -14.69
C ASN A 70 15.51 -2.69 -13.87
N GLU A 71 15.98 -2.33 -12.69
CA GLU A 71 16.46 -3.28 -11.70
C GLU A 71 15.33 -3.56 -10.71
N THR A 72 14.95 -4.82 -10.59
CA THR A 72 14.05 -5.24 -9.49
C THR A 72 14.88 -5.34 -8.21
N VAL A 73 14.54 -4.51 -7.25
CA VAL A 73 15.17 -4.45 -5.93
C VAL A 73 14.29 -5.18 -4.93
N MET A 74 14.91 -5.99 -4.10
CA MET A 74 14.26 -6.68 -2.99
C MET A 74 14.96 -6.29 -1.68
N ILE A 75 14.15 -5.84 -0.71
CA ILE A 75 14.62 -5.62 0.67
C ILE A 75 13.82 -6.48 1.64
N GLN A 76 14.36 -6.68 2.83
CA GLN A 76 13.62 -7.22 3.97
C GLN A 76 13.24 -6.05 4.88
N ALA A 77 11.93 -5.90 5.13
CA ALA A 77 11.41 -4.95 6.08
C ALA A 77 11.79 -5.35 7.52
N PHE A 78 11.60 -4.43 8.47
CA PHE A 78 11.89 -4.63 9.89
C PHE A 78 11.24 -5.89 10.51
N ASP A 79 10.16 -6.40 9.92
CA ASP A 79 9.41 -7.59 10.33
C ASP A 79 9.70 -8.82 9.45
N ASN A 80 10.77 -8.77 8.64
CA ASN A 80 11.16 -9.77 7.65
C ASN A 80 10.21 -9.95 6.46
N THR A 81 9.24 -9.09 6.26
CA THR A 81 8.42 -9.08 5.03
C THR A 81 9.30 -8.67 3.85
N LYS A 82 9.23 -9.42 2.74
CA LYS A 82 9.93 -9.03 1.52
C LYS A 82 9.17 -7.93 0.80
N LEU A 83 9.86 -6.85 0.53
CA LEU A 83 9.37 -5.72 -0.23
C LEU A 83 10.09 -5.64 -1.57
N ILE A 84 9.33 -5.31 -2.60
CA ILE A 84 9.82 -5.20 -3.97
C ILE A 84 9.73 -3.75 -4.42
N GLY A 85 10.78 -3.32 -5.11
CA GLY A 85 10.82 -2.01 -5.78
C GLY A 85 11.45 -2.14 -7.17
N HIS A 86 11.13 -1.19 -8.03
CA HIS A 86 11.59 -1.15 -9.43
C HIS A 86 12.42 0.11 -9.61
N TYR A 87 13.75 -0.09 -9.72
CA TYR A 87 14.72 1.00 -9.80
C TYR A 87 15.06 1.32 -11.25
N TYR A 88 14.95 2.59 -11.61
CA TYR A 88 15.29 3.14 -12.90
C TYR A 88 16.48 4.10 -12.74
N GLU A 89 17.66 3.68 -13.16
CA GLU A 89 18.82 4.55 -13.24
C GLU A 89 18.73 5.40 -14.51
N ARG A 90 18.84 6.71 -14.34
CA ARG A 90 18.93 7.67 -15.45
C ARG A 90 20.33 8.23 -15.58
N GLU A 91 20.89 8.63 -14.46
CA GLU A 91 22.22 9.21 -14.40
C GLU A 91 22.90 8.87 -13.07
N LYS A 92 24.15 8.47 -13.11
CA LYS A 92 24.91 8.12 -11.92
C LYS A 92 25.10 9.34 -11.00
N GLY A 93 24.68 9.22 -9.75
CA GLY A 93 24.78 10.30 -8.77
C GLY A 93 23.66 11.36 -8.89
N ALA A 94 22.70 11.19 -9.80
CA ALA A 94 21.53 12.06 -9.85
C ALA A 94 20.62 11.83 -8.64
N PRO A 95 19.80 12.84 -8.26
CA PRO A 95 18.81 12.69 -7.20
C PRO A 95 17.93 11.47 -7.40
N LEU A 96 17.58 10.79 -6.30
CA LEU A 96 16.68 9.66 -6.30
C LEU A 96 15.29 10.07 -5.78
N ILE A 97 14.24 9.72 -6.51
CA ILE A 97 12.88 9.75 -6.00
C ILE A 97 12.48 8.33 -5.59
N VAL A 98 12.06 8.17 -4.33
CA VAL A 98 11.42 6.96 -3.81
C VAL A 98 9.93 7.20 -3.78
N PHE A 99 9.17 6.44 -4.57
CA PHE A 99 7.75 6.69 -4.80
C PHE A 99 6.87 5.57 -4.24
N PHE A 100 5.82 5.97 -3.51
CA PHE A 100 4.82 5.10 -2.89
C PHE A 100 3.44 5.33 -3.50
N HIS A 101 2.83 4.27 -4.04
CA HIS A 101 1.51 4.32 -4.67
C HIS A 101 0.35 4.37 -3.66
N GLY A 102 -0.88 4.57 -4.14
CA GLY A 102 -2.09 4.56 -3.31
C GLY A 102 -2.53 3.16 -2.87
N LEU A 103 -3.52 3.11 -1.97
CA LEU A 103 -4.15 1.86 -1.55
C LEU A 103 -4.78 1.15 -2.75
N TRP A 104 -4.44 -0.12 -2.95
CA TRP A 104 -4.86 -0.95 -4.08
C TRP A 104 -4.44 -0.40 -5.45
N GLY A 105 -3.55 0.60 -5.45
CA GLY A 105 -2.89 1.10 -6.65
C GLY A 105 -1.79 0.16 -7.14
N HIS A 106 -1.12 0.56 -8.19
CA HIS A 106 0.04 -0.13 -8.73
C HIS A 106 1.19 0.86 -8.84
N SER A 107 2.39 0.46 -8.42
CA SER A 107 3.58 1.30 -8.49
C SER A 107 3.82 1.84 -9.90
N TYR A 108 3.59 1.05 -10.93
CA TYR A 108 3.71 1.47 -12.32
C TYR A 108 2.61 2.44 -12.77
N LEU A 109 1.36 2.21 -12.36
CA LEU A 109 0.20 2.99 -12.79
C LEU A 109 0.21 4.38 -12.13
N ASP A 110 0.25 4.39 -10.80
CA ASP A 110 0.32 5.63 -10.02
C ASP A 110 1.66 6.36 -10.26
N GLY A 111 2.70 5.62 -10.66
CA GLY A 111 4.03 6.12 -10.96
C GLY A 111 4.19 6.80 -12.32
N VAL A 112 3.21 6.74 -13.24
CA VAL A 112 3.33 7.35 -14.57
C VAL A 112 3.71 8.83 -14.51
N PRO A 113 3.06 9.69 -13.71
CA PRO A 113 3.39 11.10 -13.66
C PRO A 113 4.82 11.36 -13.18
N ILE A 114 5.22 10.67 -12.10
CA ILE A 114 6.55 10.86 -11.54
C ILE A 114 7.65 10.29 -12.44
N TYR A 115 7.37 9.17 -13.11
CA TYR A 115 8.28 8.60 -14.11
C TYR A 115 8.58 9.60 -15.23
N ARG A 116 7.56 10.31 -15.76
CA ARG A 116 7.73 11.35 -16.79
C ARG A 116 8.56 12.52 -16.27
N ILE A 117 8.36 12.93 -15.00
CA ILE A 117 9.13 14.00 -14.36
C ILE A 117 10.60 13.58 -14.22
N THR A 118 10.88 12.39 -13.70
CA THR A 118 12.25 11.88 -13.55
C THR A 118 12.96 11.71 -14.89
N GLN A 119 12.24 11.28 -15.92
CA GLN A 119 12.77 11.18 -17.27
C GLN A 119 13.17 12.55 -17.82
N LYS A 120 12.35 13.58 -17.60
CA LYS A 120 12.62 14.95 -18.07
C LYS A 120 13.85 15.57 -17.40
N HIS A 121 14.11 15.23 -16.14
CA HIS A 121 15.18 15.84 -15.34
C HIS A 121 16.40 14.94 -15.16
N ASN A 122 16.44 13.76 -15.77
CA ASN A 122 17.48 12.74 -15.59
C ASN A 122 17.64 12.31 -14.11
N TRP A 123 16.58 12.33 -13.34
CA TRP A 123 16.61 11.85 -11.95
C TRP A 123 16.34 10.35 -11.88
N ASN A 124 16.94 9.70 -10.91
CA ASN A 124 16.71 8.29 -10.65
C ASN A 124 15.35 8.08 -9.95
N LEU A 125 14.75 6.92 -10.17
CA LEU A 125 13.42 6.61 -9.65
C LEU A 125 13.41 5.19 -9.06
N LEU A 126 12.83 5.07 -7.87
CA LEU A 126 12.44 3.79 -7.28
C LEU A 126 10.92 3.78 -7.11
N LEU A 127 10.24 2.91 -7.83
CA LEU A 127 8.82 2.64 -7.66
C LEU A 127 8.66 1.50 -6.66
N CYS A 128 8.14 1.77 -5.47
CA CYS A 128 7.97 0.77 -4.41
C CYS A 128 6.57 0.14 -4.47
N ASP A 129 6.51 -1.18 -4.47
CA ASP A 129 5.28 -1.90 -4.21
C ASP A 129 5.05 -1.95 -2.69
N LEU A 130 3.92 -1.45 -2.24
CA LEU A 130 3.57 -1.46 -0.82
C LEU A 130 3.35 -2.89 -0.32
N ARG A 131 3.56 -3.13 0.99
CA ARG A 131 3.26 -4.44 1.59
C ARG A 131 1.85 -4.89 1.25
N ALA A 132 1.67 -6.19 1.01
CA ALA A 132 0.43 -6.81 0.57
C ALA A 132 -0.12 -6.30 -0.78
N GLN A 133 0.69 -5.61 -1.59
CA GLN A 133 0.30 -5.10 -2.90
C GLN A 133 1.44 -5.34 -3.91
N GLY A 134 1.11 -5.35 -5.20
CA GLY A 134 2.08 -5.64 -6.25
C GLY A 134 2.83 -6.96 -6.04
N ASP A 135 4.14 -6.94 -6.22
CA ASP A 135 5.03 -8.09 -6.04
C ASP A 135 5.58 -8.21 -4.61
N SER A 136 5.31 -7.22 -3.72
CA SER A 136 5.67 -7.28 -2.31
C SER A 136 4.88 -8.33 -1.54
N GLU A 137 5.50 -8.95 -0.54
CA GLU A 137 4.84 -9.88 0.37
C GLU A 137 3.87 -9.17 1.33
N GLY A 138 3.13 -9.95 2.09
CA GLY A 138 2.16 -9.49 3.08
C GLY A 138 0.77 -10.03 2.79
N LYS A 139 -0.07 -10.09 3.82
CA LYS A 139 -1.44 -10.60 3.73
C LYS A 139 -2.48 -9.48 3.72
N PHE A 140 -2.14 -8.34 4.31
CA PHE A 140 -3.05 -7.20 4.45
C PHE A 140 -2.26 -5.89 4.53
N SER A 141 -2.86 -4.82 4.05
CA SER A 141 -2.38 -3.45 4.29
C SER A 141 -2.80 -2.99 5.68
N THR A 142 -1.91 -2.26 6.34
CA THR A 142 -2.17 -1.66 7.65
C THR A 142 -2.53 -0.17 7.58
N LEU A 143 -2.83 0.31 6.36
CA LEU A 143 -3.25 1.68 6.08
C LEU A 143 -2.23 2.72 6.57
N GLY A 144 -0.95 2.42 6.46
CA GLY A 144 0.16 3.30 6.81
C GLY A 144 0.82 2.99 8.16
N VAL A 145 0.21 2.17 9.03
CA VAL A 145 0.74 1.89 10.38
C VAL A 145 2.08 1.16 10.33
N LEU A 146 2.20 0.10 9.54
CA LEU A 146 3.47 -0.60 9.32
C LEU A 146 4.20 -0.05 8.09
N GLU A 147 3.48 0.38 7.08
CA GLU A 147 4.05 0.89 5.83
C GLU A 147 4.96 2.11 6.04
N LYS A 148 4.78 2.89 7.10
CA LYS A 148 5.71 3.97 7.45
C LYS A 148 7.10 3.47 7.83
N TYR A 149 7.21 2.30 8.44
CA TYR A 149 8.50 1.66 8.72
C TYR A 149 9.12 1.07 7.46
N ASP A 150 8.30 0.52 6.55
CA ASP A 150 8.78 0.10 5.23
C ASP A 150 9.38 1.28 4.45
N CYS A 151 8.79 2.46 4.59
CA CYS A 151 9.34 3.68 3.99
C CYS A 151 10.75 3.97 4.52
N LEU A 152 11.00 3.81 5.83
CA LEU A 152 12.32 3.99 6.42
C LEU A 152 13.30 2.92 5.95
N ASP A 153 12.88 1.66 5.82
CA ASP A 153 13.71 0.58 5.28
C ASP A 153 14.14 0.88 3.83
N TRP A 154 13.24 1.46 3.01
CA TRP A 154 13.58 1.94 1.67
C TRP A 154 14.54 3.13 1.67
N VAL A 155 14.43 4.05 2.64
CA VAL A 155 15.38 5.15 2.81
C VAL A 155 16.74 4.61 3.19
N GLU A 156 16.83 3.68 4.14
CA GLU A 156 18.08 3.03 4.53
C GLU A 156 18.73 2.31 3.34
N TRP A 157 17.97 1.56 2.56
CA TRP A 157 18.47 0.95 1.33
C TRP A 157 19.05 1.99 0.37
N ALA A 158 18.36 3.11 0.18
CA ALA A 158 18.83 4.15 -0.72
C ALA A 158 20.12 4.83 -0.20
N GLN A 159 20.20 5.12 1.10
CA GLN A 159 21.40 5.68 1.73
C GLN A 159 22.60 4.72 1.62
N ASN A 160 22.38 3.44 1.91
CA ASN A 160 23.43 2.42 1.81
C ASN A 160 23.94 2.26 0.38
N ARG A 161 23.08 2.41 -0.61
CA ARG A 161 23.43 2.25 -2.03
C ARG A 161 24.09 3.46 -2.65
N PHE A 162 23.59 4.66 -2.34
CA PHE A 162 23.99 5.90 -3.04
C PHE A 162 24.82 6.84 -2.17
N GLY A 163 24.88 6.58 -0.86
CA GLY A 163 25.60 7.40 0.13
C GLY A 163 24.82 8.63 0.56
N ASP A 164 25.24 9.21 1.70
CA ASP A 164 24.54 10.32 2.38
C ASP A 164 24.51 11.64 1.58
N LYS A 165 25.37 11.78 0.59
CA LYS A 165 25.46 12.99 -0.24
C LYS A 165 24.48 13.00 -1.40
N ASN A 166 23.90 11.86 -1.73
CA ASN A 166 22.94 11.76 -2.84
C ASN A 166 21.57 12.25 -2.37
N PRO A 167 20.96 13.27 -2.99
CA PRO A 167 19.65 13.73 -2.60
C PRO A 167 18.59 12.64 -2.79
N ILE A 168 17.84 12.31 -1.73
CA ILE A 168 16.73 11.36 -1.76
C ILE A 168 15.46 12.13 -1.47
N PHE A 169 14.47 12.02 -2.35
CA PHE A 169 13.15 12.62 -2.21
C PHE A 169 12.12 11.52 -2.04
N LEU A 170 11.30 11.63 -0.98
CA LEU A 170 10.17 10.74 -0.76
C LEU A 170 8.93 11.36 -1.38
N MET A 171 8.22 10.59 -2.17
CA MET A 171 6.97 11.02 -2.81
C MET A 171 5.93 9.91 -2.73
N GLY A 172 4.67 10.30 -2.66
CA GLY A 172 3.58 9.34 -2.67
C GLY A 172 2.26 9.96 -3.09
N VAL A 173 1.31 9.11 -3.46
CA VAL A 173 -0.05 9.49 -3.80
C VAL A 173 -1.03 8.83 -2.85
N SER A 174 -2.10 9.55 -2.42
CA SER A 174 -3.13 9.02 -1.53
C SER A 174 -2.51 8.38 -0.26
N MET A 175 -2.72 7.09 -0.02
CA MET A 175 -2.10 6.37 1.12
C MET A 175 -0.57 6.47 1.10
N GLY A 176 0.06 6.42 -0.07
CA GLY A 176 1.52 6.60 -0.19
C GLY A 176 1.99 7.96 0.33
N ALA A 177 1.22 9.03 0.09
CA ALA A 177 1.53 10.35 0.66
C ALA A 177 1.40 10.36 2.20
N SER A 178 0.38 9.69 2.74
CA SER A 178 0.21 9.55 4.19
C SER A 178 1.39 8.77 4.81
N ILE A 179 1.87 7.72 4.15
CA ILE A 179 3.04 6.94 4.57
C ILE A 179 4.27 7.83 4.68
N VAL A 180 4.56 8.63 3.63
CA VAL A 180 5.68 9.56 3.62
C VAL A 180 5.59 10.57 4.76
N MET A 181 4.41 11.17 4.97
CA MET A 181 4.22 12.12 6.07
C MET A 181 4.39 11.47 7.44
N MET A 182 3.86 10.26 7.65
CA MET A 182 4.00 9.55 8.92
C MET A 182 5.42 9.04 9.20
N SER A 183 6.24 8.80 8.17
CA SER A 183 7.62 8.39 8.33
C SER A 183 8.57 9.55 8.64
N SER A 184 8.18 10.80 8.32
CA SER A 184 9.01 11.98 8.58
C SER A 184 9.11 12.36 10.06
N ASP A 185 8.26 11.81 10.92
CA ASP A 185 8.24 12.06 12.37
C ASP A 185 9.04 11.00 13.15
N LEU A 186 9.67 10.04 12.47
CA LEU A 186 10.44 8.95 13.07
C LEU A 186 11.93 9.11 12.82
#